data_f62a516a32daac7680d24590169c9482
#
_entry.id   f62a516a32daac7680d24590169c9482
#
_cell.length_a   1.000
_cell.length_b   1.000
_cell.length_c   1.000
_cell.angle_alpha   90.00
_cell.angle_beta   90.00
_cell.angle_gamma   90.00
#
_symmetry.space_group_name_H-M   'P 1'
#
loop_
_entity.id
_entity.type
_entity.pdbx_description
1 polymer ?
#
loop_
_entity_poly.entity_id
_entity_poly.type
_entity_poly.pdbx_seq_one_letter_code
_entity_poly.pdbx_strand_id
1 'polypeptide(L)'
;MEQTELESKLLALLTQPMRMDEMRRALPETGKNELKNALDHLIADGQVMKNKKNRFAVCTHYGCVAGTYLATERAFAFVAPDAPTDGAKPDDLFIPPGANGGAWHGDRVLVKLSERKNNRGRREGTVIRVLRRADRELTGALVQRGNAYFVQPASKKYPEVAIDCHHLGDAQP
;
A
#
# COMPACT_ATOMS: atom_id res chain seq x y z
N MET A 1 18.52 -11.49 -18.38
CA MET A 1 18.38 -11.73 -16.91
C MET A 1 16.90 -11.77 -16.61
N GLU A 2 16.40 -12.79 -15.89
CA GLU A 2 14.98 -12.79 -15.55
C GLU A 2 14.67 -11.62 -14.61
N GLN A 3 13.53 -10.96 -14.80
CA GLN A 3 13.14 -9.75 -14.04
C GLN A 3 13.21 -9.98 -12.53
N THR A 4 12.77 -11.14 -12.06
CA THR A 4 12.81 -11.54 -10.64
C THR A 4 14.23 -11.62 -10.06
N GLU A 5 15.21 -12.06 -10.86
CA GLU A 5 16.62 -12.13 -10.42
C GLU A 5 17.22 -10.73 -10.27
N LEU A 6 16.92 -9.82 -11.20
CA LEU A 6 17.35 -8.42 -11.13
C LEU A 6 16.74 -7.71 -9.92
N GLU A 7 15.46 -7.92 -9.66
CA GLU A 7 14.75 -7.35 -8.50
C GLU A 7 15.37 -7.83 -7.18
N SER A 8 15.70 -9.11 -7.08
CA SER A 8 16.38 -9.67 -5.90
C SER A 8 17.76 -9.05 -5.68
N LYS A 9 18.53 -8.87 -6.74
CA LYS A 9 19.84 -8.18 -6.68
C LYS A 9 19.70 -6.72 -6.27
N LEU A 10 18.69 -6.01 -6.80
CA LEU A 10 18.39 -4.63 -6.42
C LEU A 10 17.99 -4.50 -4.95
N LEU A 11 17.15 -5.38 -4.43
CA LEU A 11 16.76 -5.36 -3.02
C LEU A 11 17.96 -5.58 -2.10
N ALA A 12 18.88 -6.47 -2.47
CA ALA A 12 20.12 -6.69 -1.71
C ALA A 12 21.03 -5.46 -1.70
N LEU A 13 21.13 -4.73 -2.83
CA LEU A 13 21.94 -3.51 -2.94
C LEU A 13 21.28 -2.33 -2.20
N LEU A 14 19.96 -2.20 -2.27
CA LEU A 14 19.21 -1.05 -1.76
C LEU A 14 18.95 -1.09 -0.24
N THR A 15 19.69 -1.90 0.50
CA THR A 15 19.73 -1.84 1.97
C THR A 15 20.27 -0.49 2.46
N GLN A 16 21.06 0.20 1.61
CA GLN A 16 21.51 1.58 1.80
C GLN A 16 21.00 2.48 0.67
N PRO A 17 20.74 3.78 0.94
CA PRO A 17 20.25 4.70 -0.08
C PRO A 17 21.24 4.93 -1.22
N MET A 18 20.89 4.52 -2.43
CA MET A 18 21.71 4.65 -3.64
C MET A 18 21.03 5.51 -4.71
N ARG A 19 21.85 6.15 -5.56
CA ARG A 19 21.39 6.83 -6.78
C ARG A 19 21.39 5.87 -7.96
N MET A 20 20.70 6.25 -9.03
CA MET A 20 20.62 5.46 -10.26
C MET A 20 22.01 5.19 -10.88
N ASP A 21 22.92 6.17 -10.85
CA ASP A 21 24.28 6.03 -11.37
C ASP A 21 25.13 5.07 -10.53
N GLU A 22 24.93 5.05 -9.22
CA GLU A 22 25.60 4.12 -8.30
C GLU A 22 25.15 2.67 -8.56
N MET A 23 23.82 2.46 -8.74
CA MET A 23 23.27 1.14 -9.09
C MET A 23 23.77 0.64 -10.45
N ARG A 24 23.87 1.52 -11.47
CA ARG A 24 24.40 1.16 -12.78
C ARG A 24 25.86 0.73 -12.73
N ARG A 25 26.67 1.31 -11.85
CA ARG A 25 28.06 0.87 -11.64
C ARG A 25 28.12 -0.48 -10.93
N ALA A 26 27.19 -0.74 -10.02
CA ALA A 26 27.11 -2.01 -9.29
C ALA A 26 26.56 -3.15 -10.16
N LEU A 27 25.75 -2.83 -11.19
CA LEU A 27 25.13 -3.78 -12.12
C LEU A 27 25.44 -3.39 -13.58
N PRO A 28 26.71 -3.48 -14.01
CA PRO A 28 27.14 -3.00 -15.33
C PRO A 28 26.50 -3.77 -16.50
N GLU A 29 26.10 -5.01 -16.27
CA GLU A 29 25.45 -5.87 -17.28
C GLU A 29 23.98 -5.54 -17.52
N THR A 30 23.37 -4.68 -16.67
CA THR A 30 21.95 -4.35 -16.74
C THR A 30 21.74 -3.08 -17.56
N GLY A 31 20.84 -3.17 -18.55
CA GLY A 31 20.46 -2.02 -19.37
C GLY A 31 19.76 -0.92 -18.54
N LYS A 32 19.94 0.35 -18.92
CA LYS A 32 19.32 1.49 -18.22
C LYS A 32 17.79 1.36 -18.10
N ASN A 33 17.14 0.92 -19.17
CA ASN A 33 15.69 0.78 -19.20
C ASN A 33 15.22 -0.41 -18.35
N GLU A 34 15.97 -1.52 -18.39
CA GLU A 34 15.72 -2.70 -17.58
C GLU A 34 15.81 -2.39 -16.09
N LEU A 35 16.88 -1.69 -15.68
CA LEU A 35 17.07 -1.22 -14.30
C LEU A 35 15.93 -0.29 -13.86
N LYS A 36 15.52 0.64 -14.74
CA LYS A 36 14.42 1.55 -14.45
C LYS A 36 13.10 0.79 -14.28
N ASN A 37 12.78 -0.13 -15.17
CA ASN A 37 11.53 -0.91 -15.12
C ASN A 37 11.47 -1.75 -13.83
N ALA A 38 12.57 -2.41 -13.45
CA ALA A 38 12.64 -3.17 -12.20
C ALA A 38 12.45 -2.28 -10.97
N LEU A 39 13.06 -1.08 -10.96
CA LEU A 39 12.84 -0.12 -9.87
C LEU A 39 11.40 0.39 -9.81
N ASP A 40 10.80 0.72 -10.96
CA ASP A 40 9.41 1.19 -11.03
C ASP A 40 8.46 0.11 -10.51
N HIS A 41 8.71 -1.16 -10.82
CA HIS A 41 7.96 -2.30 -10.30
C HIS A 41 8.13 -2.45 -8.78
N LEU A 42 9.35 -2.43 -8.25
CA LEU A 42 9.63 -2.50 -6.82
C LEU A 42 9.02 -1.33 -6.03
N ILE A 43 8.94 -0.14 -6.64
CA ILE A 43 8.28 1.03 -6.06
C ILE A 43 6.77 0.86 -6.05
N ALA A 44 6.19 0.34 -7.14
CA ALA A 44 4.76 0.07 -7.22
C ALA A 44 4.31 -0.99 -6.21
N ASP A 45 5.15 -1.99 -5.98
CA ASP A 45 4.95 -3.04 -4.98
C ASP A 45 5.21 -2.59 -3.53
N GLY A 46 5.78 -1.40 -3.32
CA GLY A 46 6.09 -0.86 -2.00
C GLY A 46 7.29 -1.49 -1.33
N GLN A 47 8.17 -2.14 -2.09
CA GLN A 47 9.42 -2.71 -1.57
C GLN A 47 10.55 -1.68 -1.55
N VAL A 48 10.56 -0.75 -2.49
CA VAL A 48 11.56 0.33 -2.62
C VAL A 48 10.87 1.69 -2.57
N MET A 49 11.53 2.65 -1.96
CA MET A 49 11.14 4.05 -1.95
C MET A 49 12.26 4.93 -2.49
N LYS A 50 11.84 6.04 -3.13
CA LYS A 50 12.71 7.13 -3.56
C LYS A 50 12.52 8.32 -2.62
N ASN A 51 13.61 8.83 -2.06
CA ASN A 51 13.57 10.02 -1.21
C ASN A 51 13.65 11.33 -2.02
N LYS A 52 13.48 12.47 -1.35
CA LYS A 52 13.56 13.82 -1.96
C LYS A 52 14.93 14.14 -2.59
N LYS A 53 16.00 13.41 -2.22
CA LYS A 53 17.37 13.56 -2.75
C LYS A 53 17.63 12.62 -3.93
N ASN A 54 16.59 12.03 -4.55
CA ASN A 54 16.70 11.06 -5.65
C ASN A 54 17.54 9.82 -5.30
N ARG A 55 17.52 9.39 -4.04
CA ARG A 55 18.12 8.13 -3.60
C ARG A 55 17.03 7.09 -3.37
N PHE A 56 17.30 5.88 -3.80
CA PHE A 56 16.44 4.72 -3.65
C PHE A 56 16.95 3.83 -2.52
N ALA A 57 16.05 3.30 -1.71
CA ALA A 57 16.36 2.28 -0.72
C ALA A 57 15.12 1.42 -0.47
N VAL A 58 15.31 0.25 0.14
CA VAL A 58 14.19 -0.58 0.61
C VAL A 58 13.32 0.22 1.57
N CYS A 59 12.01 0.00 1.52
CA CYS A 59 11.04 0.75 2.33
C CYS A 59 11.31 0.66 3.83
N THR A 60 11.81 -0.49 4.29
CA THR A 60 12.18 -0.72 5.70
C THR A 60 13.29 0.22 6.18
N HIS A 61 14.23 0.60 5.30
CA HIS A 61 15.27 1.60 5.61
C HIS A 61 14.66 2.95 6.03
N TYR A 62 13.51 3.29 5.45
CA TYR A 62 12.78 4.52 5.78
C TYR A 62 11.70 4.30 6.85
N GLY A 63 11.70 3.17 7.54
CA GLY A 63 10.68 2.80 8.53
C GLY A 63 9.29 2.68 7.92
N CYS A 64 9.20 2.19 6.69
CA CYS A 64 7.95 1.90 6.01
C CYS A 64 7.82 0.40 5.72
N VAL A 65 6.58 -0.09 5.71
CA VAL A 65 6.26 -1.49 5.47
C VAL A 65 5.05 -1.57 4.54
N ALA A 66 5.11 -2.46 3.56
CA ALA A 66 3.95 -2.79 2.73
C ALA A 66 3.12 -3.90 3.38
N GLY A 67 1.81 -3.91 3.11
CA GLY A 67 0.91 -4.92 3.63
C GLY A 67 -0.53 -4.74 3.16
N THR A 68 -1.42 -5.58 3.65
CA THR A 68 -2.85 -5.57 3.34
C THR A 68 -3.63 -4.84 4.43
N TYR A 69 -4.43 -3.85 4.03
CA TYR A 69 -5.27 -3.06 4.93
C TYR A 69 -6.53 -3.83 5.33
N LEU A 70 -6.73 -4.01 6.62
CA LEU A 70 -7.82 -4.75 7.23
C LEU A 70 -8.71 -3.78 8.03
N ALA A 71 -9.73 -3.22 7.36
CA ALA A 71 -10.70 -2.36 8.03
C ALA A 71 -11.51 -3.17 9.05
N THR A 72 -11.85 -2.53 10.17
CA THR A 72 -12.80 -3.05 11.14
C THR A 72 -14.13 -2.30 10.99
N GLU A 73 -15.18 -2.74 11.70
CA GLU A 73 -16.44 -2.00 11.78
C GLU A 73 -16.35 -0.75 12.68
N ARG A 74 -15.19 -0.53 13.28
CA ARG A 74 -14.85 0.62 14.13
C ARG A 74 -14.00 1.60 13.34
N ALA A 75 -13.70 2.74 13.96
CA ALA A 75 -12.90 3.80 13.33
C ALA A 75 -11.41 3.45 13.13
N PHE A 76 -10.90 2.39 13.73
CA PHE A 76 -9.53 1.92 13.59
C PHE A 76 -9.43 0.72 12.62
N ALA A 77 -8.24 0.43 12.17
CA ALA A 77 -7.96 -0.72 11.31
C ALA A 77 -6.64 -1.41 11.70
N PHE A 78 -6.32 -2.45 10.96
CA PHE A 78 -5.03 -3.13 11.02
C PHE A 78 -4.41 -3.19 9.63
N VAL A 79 -3.11 -3.38 9.58
CA VAL A 79 -2.42 -3.79 8.35
C VAL A 79 -1.67 -5.08 8.66
N ALA A 80 -1.95 -6.12 7.89
CA ALA A 80 -1.16 -7.33 7.87
C ALA A 80 0.08 -7.09 7.01
N PRO A 81 1.29 -6.94 7.58
CA PRO A 81 2.50 -6.73 6.81
C PRO A 81 2.81 -7.94 5.92
N ASP A 82 3.48 -7.70 4.80
CA ASP A 82 4.00 -8.79 4.00
C ASP A 82 4.98 -9.62 4.83
N ALA A 83 4.92 -10.94 4.68
CA ALA A 83 5.81 -11.83 5.40
C ALA A 83 7.27 -11.56 5.00
N PRO A 84 8.19 -11.49 5.98
CA PRO A 84 9.61 -11.47 5.67
C PRO A 84 10.02 -12.77 4.97
N THR A 85 11.12 -12.73 4.25
CA THR A 85 11.67 -13.87 3.47
C THR A 85 12.03 -15.08 4.36
N ASP A 86 12.16 -14.89 5.67
CA ASP A 86 12.45 -15.95 6.66
C ASP A 86 11.21 -16.75 7.10
N GLY A 87 10.03 -16.44 6.56
CA GLY A 87 8.79 -17.15 6.83
C GLY A 87 8.14 -16.84 8.19
N ALA A 88 8.70 -15.93 8.99
CA ALA A 88 8.06 -15.45 10.20
C ALA A 88 6.81 -14.63 9.85
N LYS A 89 5.67 -14.91 10.49
CA LYS A 89 4.48 -14.07 10.34
C LYS A 89 4.60 -12.84 11.24
N PRO A 90 4.72 -11.62 10.68
CA PRO A 90 4.80 -10.43 11.50
C PRO A 90 3.45 -10.12 12.15
N ASP A 91 3.49 -9.45 13.31
CA ASP A 91 2.28 -8.97 13.97
C ASP A 91 1.59 -7.87 13.13
N ASP A 92 0.25 -7.87 13.17
CA ASP A 92 -0.54 -6.83 12.52
C ASP A 92 -0.24 -5.45 13.12
N LEU A 93 -0.08 -4.48 12.23
CA LEU A 93 0.12 -3.07 12.60
C LEU A 93 -1.22 -2.44 12.94
N PHE A 94 -1.29 -1.69 14.02
CA PHE A 94 -2.47 -0.91 14.39
C PHE A 94 -2.50 0.40 13.62
N ILE A 95 -3.63 0.71 12.98
CA ILE A 95 -3.87 1.97 12.27
C ILE A 95 -4.93 2.75 13.04
N PRO A 96 -4.56 3.83 13.71
CA PRO A 96 -5.50 4.63 14.48
C PRO A 96 -6.52 5.34 13.58
N PRO A 97 -7.64 5.81 14.15
CA PRO A 97 -8.63 6.59 13.42
C PRO A 97 -8.01 7.80 12.71
N GLY A 98 -8.39 8.00 11.44
CA GLY A 98 -7.86 9.09 10.61
C GLY A 98 -6.50 8.84 9.96
N ALA A 99 -5.83 7.72 10.28
CA ALA A 99 -4.51 7.38 9.72
C ALA A 99 -4.59 6.38 8.55
N ASN A 100 -5.78 6.18 7.98
CA ASN A 100 -6.03 5.18 6.93
C ASN A 100 -5.58 5.60 5.51
N GLY A 101 -5.22 6.88 5.29
CA GLY A 101 -4.75 7.38 4.00
C GLY A 101 -5.70 7.11 2.82
N GLY A 102 -7.01 7.00 3.07
CA GLY A 102 -8.01 6.66 2.06
C GLY A 102 -8.01 5.19 1.63
N ALA A 103 -7.36 4.31 2.40
CA ALA A 103 -7.38 2.88 2.16
C ALA A 103 -8.73 2.25 2.54
N TRP A 104 -9.11 1.24 1.78
CA TRP A 104 -10.28 0.40 2.02
C TRP A 104 -9.86 -1.02 2.36
N HIS A 105 -10.78 -1.78 2.95
CA HIS A 105 -10.53 -3.18 3.30
C HIS A 105 -10.03 -4.00 2.10
N GLY A 106 -8.92 -4.70 2.28
CA GLY A 106 -8.28 -5.51 1.25
C GLY A 106 -7.26 -4.76 0.38
N ASP A 107 -7.17 -3.43 0.44
CA ASP A 107 -6.18 -2.69 -0.34
C ASP A 107 -4.76 -3.02 0.11
N ARG A 108 -3.85 -3.08 -0.88
CA ARG A 108 -2.42 -3.12 -0.60
C ARG A 108 -1.92 -1.71 -0.32
N VAL A 109 -1.25 -1.52 0.80
CA VAL A 109 -0.86 -0.20 1.29
C VAL A 109 0.59 -0.15 1.73
N LEU A 110 1.15 1.06 1.70
CA LEU A 110 2.43 1.38 2.32
C LEU A 110 2.17 2.15 3.61
N VAL A 111 2.72 1.64 4.71
CA VAL A 111 2.54 2.17 6.06
C VAL A 111 3.85 2.72 6.57
N LYS A 112 3.85 3.95 7.05
CA LYS A 112 4.94 4.52 7.84
C LYS A 112 4.76 4.07 9.28
N LEU A 113 5.78 3.39 9.83
CA LEU A 113 5.78 2.95 11.22
C LEU A 113 5.96 4.15 12.15
N SER A 114 5.19 4.15 13.24
CA SER A 114 5.41 5.05 14.39
C SER A 114 6.48 4.46 15.31
N GLU A 115 7.28 5.32 15.93
CA GLU A 115 8.19 4.92 17.00
C GLU A 115 7.41 4.53 18.28
N ARG A 116 6.16 4.96 18.37
CA ARG A 116 5.28 4.66 19.51
C ARG A 116 4.58 3.31 19.32
N LYS A 117 4.42 2.60 20.42
CA LYS A 117 3.50 1.47 20.51
C LYS A 117 2.19 1.95 21.14
N ASN A 118 1.08 1.33 20.76
CA ASN A 118 -0.19 1.62 21.42
C ASN A 118 -0.20 1.09 22.87
N ASN A 119 -1.25 1.44 23.63
CA ASN A 119 -1.43 1.00 25.02
C ASN A 119 -1.47 -0.52 25.22
N ARG A 120 -1.57 -1.29 24.13
CA ARG A 120 -1.54 -2.77 24.12
C ARG A 120 -0.21 -3.34 23.61
N GLY A 121 0.83 -2.51 23.49
CA GLY A 121 2.16 -2.93 23.03
C GLY A 121 2.30 -3.20 21.53
N ARG A 122 1.23 -3.01 20.73
CA ARG A 122 1.28 -3.18 19.27
C ARG A 122 1.93 -1.99 18.59
N ARG A 123 2.66 -2.25 17.52
CA ARG A 123 3.21 -1.19 16.67
C ARG A 123 2.07 -0.44 15.98
N GLU A 124 2.17 0.86 15.97
CA GLU A 124 1.27 1.75 15.24
C GLU A 124 1.88 2.18 13.91
N GLY A 125 1.02 2.52 12.96
CA GLY A 125 1.44 3.08 11.69
C GLY A 125 0.40 4.00 11.09
N THR A 126 0.84 4.74 10.07
CA THR A 126 -0.02 5.60 9.25
C THR A 126 0.10 5.15 7.80
N VAL A 127 -1.01 4.93 7.14
CA VAL A 127 -1.02 4.63 5.70
C VAL A 127 -0.61 5.91 4.96
N ILE A 128 0.52 5.84 4.25
CA ILE A 128 1.05 6.96 3.48
C ILE A 128 0.75 6.85 1.98
N ARG A 129 0.41 5.66 1.50
CA ARG A 129 0.03 5.42 0.11
C ARG A 129 -0.78 4.13 -0.04
N VAL A 130 -1.80 4.16 -0.89
CA VAL A 130 -2.45 2.96 -1.42
C VAL A 130 -1.64 2.54 -2.65
N LEU A 131 -1.05 1.34 -2.59
CA LEU A 131 -0.20 0.78 -3.65
C LEU A 131 -1.06 0.16 -4.75
N ARG A 132 -2.07 -0.61 -4.35
CA ARG A 132 -3.02 -1.27 -5.24
C ARG A 132 -4.37 -1.39 -4.57
N ARG A 133 -5.43 -1.06 -5.31
CA ARG A 133 -6.80 -1.32 -4.86
C ARG A 133 -7.10 -2.80 -4.97
N ALA A 134 -7.81 -3.35 -4.00
CA ALA A 134 -8.33 -4.70 -4.11
C ALA A 134 -9.50 -4.72 -5.12
N ASP A 135 -9.54 -5.74 -5.95
CA ASP A 135 -10.72 -6.03 -6.77
C ASP A 135 -11.84 -6.46 -5.85
N ARG A 136 -12.97 -5.78 -5.93
CA ARG A 136 -14.12 -6.04 -5.07
C ARG A 136 -15.42 -5.64 -5.73
N GLU A 137 -16.44 -6.39 -5.41
CA GLU A 137 -17.83 -5.99 -5.62
C GLU A 137 -18.41 -5.54 -4.28
N LEU A 138 -19.13 -4.42 -4.28
CA LEU A 138 -19.81 -3.91 -3.11
C LEU A 138 -21.30 -4.04 -3.30
N THR A 139 -21.96 -4.72 -2.35
CA THR A 139 -23.41 -4.79 -2.27
C THR A 139 -23.89 -3.83 -1.19
N GLY A 140 -24.94 -3.07 -1.49
CA GLY A 140 -25.47 -2.09 -0.56
C GLY A 140 -26.82 -1.53 -1.02
N ALA A 141 -27.38 -0.63 -0.22
CA ALA A 141 -28.59 0.09 -0.57
C ALA A 141 -28.23 1.32 -1.42
N LEU A 142 -28.99 1.54 -2.50
CA LEU A 142 -28.91 2.78 -3.25
C LEU A 142 -29.70 3.86 -2.49
N VAL A 143 -29.08 4.99 -2.24
CA VAL A 143 -29.67 6.12 -1.51
C VAL A 143 -29.53 7.38 -2.36
N GLN A 144 -30.62 8.12 -2.52
CA GLN A 144 -30.64 9.42 -3.17
C GLN A 144 -30.67 10.54 -2.12
N ARG A 145 -29.79 11.53 -2.29
CA ARG A 145 -29.79 12.76 -1.48
C ARG A 145 -29.73 13.97 -2.43
N GLY A 146 -30.87 14.61 -2.61
CA GLY A 146 -31.04 15.64 -3.62
C GLY A 146 -30.82 15.08 -5.01
N ASN A 147 -29.85 15.62 -5.75
CA ASN A 147 -29.47 15.16 -7.10
C ASN A 147 -28.30 14.17 -7.11
N ALA A 148 -27.81 13.75 -5.96
CA ALA A 148 -26.69 12.84 -5.84
C ALA A 148 -27.14 11.45 -5.40
N TYR A 149 -26.52 10.42 -5.96
CA TYR A 149 -26.77 9.02 -5.66
C TYR A 149 -25.56 8.41 -4.97
N PHE A 150 -25.82 7.54 -4.00
CA PHE A 150 -24.81 6.88 -3.21
C PHE A 150 -25.16 5.42 -3.02
N VAL A 151 -24.18 4.55 -3.00
CA VAL A 151 -24.32 3.20 -2.46
C VAL A 151 -23.84 3.22 -1.01
N GLN A 152 -24.74 2.86 -0.10
CA GLN A 152 -24.42 2.59 1.29
C GLN A 152 -24.13 1.09 1.43
N PRO A 153 -22.84 0.70 1.58
CA PRO A 153 -22.48 -0.71 1.66
C PRO A 153 -23.12 -1.40 2.86
N ALA A 154 -23.51 -2.66 2.68
CA ALA A 154 -24.04 -3.50 3.76
C ALA A 154 -23.00 -3.70 4.89
N SER A 155 -21.72 -3.70 4.56
CA SER A 155 -20.64 -3.80 5.53
C SER A 155 -20.09 -2.42 5.91
N LYS A 156 -20.02 -2.15 7.21
CA LYS A 156 -19.45 -0.92 7.77
C LYS A 156 -17.92 -0.79 7.56
N LYS A 157 -17.29 -1.81 7.00
CA LYS A 157 -15.85 -1.77 6.62
C LYS A 157 -15.57 -0.88 5.42
N TYR A 158 -16.61 -0.53 4.66
CA TYR A 158 -16.51 0.31 3.47
C TYR A 158 -17.23 1.63 3.67
N PRO A 159 -16.67 2.74 3.15
CA PRO A 159 -17.37 4.01 3.14
C PRO A 159 -18.51 4.00 2.15
N GLU A 160 -19.42 4.96 2.29
CA GLU A 160 -20.41 5.26 1.28
C GLU A 160 -19.74 5.70 -0.02
N VAL A 161 -20.26 5.21 -1.15
CA VAL A 161 -19.68 5.43 -2.49
C VAL A 161 -20.64 6.27 -3.32
N ALA A 162 -20.18 7.44 -3.78
CA ALA A 162 -20.93 8.25 -4.73
C ALA A 162 -21.01 7.55 -6.09
N ILE A 163 -22.18 7.57 -6.71
CA ILE A 163 -22.46 7.00 -8.02
C ILE A 163 -22.88 8.11 -8.98
N ASP A 164 -22.28 8.14 -10.16
CA ASP A 164 -22.72 9.00 -11.24
C ASP A 164 -24.11 8.50 -11.74
N CYS A 165 -25.05 9.44 -11.92
CA CYS A 165 -26.40 9.12 -12.39
C CYS A 165 -26.43 8.39 -13.74
N HIS A 166 -25.41 8.57 -14.58
CA HIS A 166 -25.27 7.84 -15.85
C HIS A 166 -24.88 6.36 -15.69
N HIS A 167 -24.49 5.94 -14.48
CA HIS A 167 -24.08 4.56 -14.18
C HIS A 167 -25.09 3.82 -13.28
N LEU A 168 -26.29 4.36 -13.08
CA LEU A 168 -27.33 3.74 -12.26
C LEU A 168 -27.93 2.48 -12.90
N GLY A 169 -27.89 2.37 -14.23
CA GLY A 169 -28.64 1.32 -14.96
C GLY A 169 -30.12 1.37 -14.61
N ASP A 170 -30.69 0.22 -14.27
CA ASP A 170 -32.09 0.07 -13.87
C ASP A 170 -32.30 0.17 -12.33
N ALA A 171 -31.26 0.54 -11.58
CA ALA A 171 -31.32 0.64 -10.12
C ALA A 171 -32.17 1.84 -9.70
N GLN A 172 -33.08 1.63 -8.72
CA GLN A 172 -33.89 2.66 -8.08
C GLN A 172 -33.58 2.70 -6.58
N PRO A 173 -33.59 3.91 -5.96
CA PRO A 173 -33.38 4.07 -4.53
C PRO A 173 -34.52 3.49 -3.69
#